data_fef8fca2bd793c7802c2270c99124e74
#
_entry.id   fef8fca2bd793c7802c2270c99124e74
#
_cell.length_a   1.000
_cell.length_b   1.000
_cell.length_c   1.000
_cell.angle_alpha   90.00
_cell.angle_beta   90.00
_cell.angle_gamma   90.00
#
_symmetry.space_group_name_H-M   'P 1'
#
loop_
_entity.id
_entity.type
_entity.pdbx_description
1 polymer ?
#
loop_
_entity_poly.entity_id
_entity_poly.type
_entity_poly.pdbx_seq_one_letter_code
_entity_poly.pdbx_strand_id
1 'polypeptide(L)'
;MDRFLERLHSGLPIVGDGGMGVLVSSAVSRLRCPEEANVRAPESVLSLHLGFIRAGADLIETNSFGANRPKLRGHFLEDEVKAINEAAVKIARDAREVSGRDVLIAGSIGPLGEIGDLDEERGSFFAEQAELLEGRGVDLFMVETFYDLDELLTAIGAVRAVSSLPIVALLTFDEDAQTLGGVTAEQAAAALADQDVAAIGANHGLGLQAALRAIEQMRGNGKPLAAMPNVGLASLAGQRIIFPHATPEYFGDFAAHAQALGARIIGGCCGTTPTEIAAIRGAVDEQRRPSAPMVVRERELVVAAPEPQRETLLQRKLHAGEFVVSVEIDPPRGGNAHAMLEVAQALKESGHVDVVDVNDNPRARARMSGLIASSTIERVIGMETIPHLTPRDSSIAGLESMLLGAHAEGIRNVLAVTGDPPEAGDYPGAQGVYEVDSIGLSRIITRMNAGEDFNGREIDAPTSFFLGVAVNPAADDLEYELERFEQKLEAGAQFAMTQVLFDLDYLDGFLERLG
;
A
#
# COMPACT_ATOMS: atom_id res chain seq x y z
N MET A 1 -12.50 41.56 11.24
CA MET A 1 -12.83 40.25 10.62
C MET A 1 -11.55 39.46 10.59
N ASP A 2 -11.59 38.14 10.80
CA ASP A 2 -10.39 37.32 10.79
C ASP A 2 -9.80 37.30 9.36
N ARG A 3 -8.49 37.56 9.25
CA ARG A 3 -7.77 37.68 7.98
C ARG A 3 -7.86 36.42 7.10
N PHE A 4 -7.83 35.24 7.74
CA PHE A 4 -7.99 33.97 7.02
C PHE A 4 -9.41 33.85 6.48
N LEU A 5 -10.44 34.12 7.30
CA LEU A 5 -11.85 34.04 6.89
C LEU A 5 -12.18 34.99 5.75
N GLU A 6 -11.61 36.22 5.76
CA GLU A 6 -11.75 37.16 4.64
C GLU A 6 -11.21 36.57 3.33
N ARG A 7 -10.01 35.98 3.37
CA ARG A 7 -9.38 35.35 2.18
C ARG A 7 -10.11 34.08 1.76
N LEU A 8 -10.61 33.29 2.70
CA LEU A 8 -11.34 32.05 2.43
C LEU A 8 -12.64 32.30 1.66
N HIS A 9 -13.36 33.40 1.97
CA HIS A 9 -14.65 33.72 1.38
C HIS A 9 -14.59 34.69 0.20
N SER A 10 -13.44 35.28 -0.11
CA SER A 10 -13.26 36.24 -1.19
C SER A 10 -12.04 35.95 -2.04
N GLY A 11 -12.04 36.44 -3.28
CA GLY A 11 -10.90 36.39 -4.18
C GLY A 11 -10.61 34.98 -4.72
N LEU A 12 -9.36 34.75 -5.09
CA LEU A 12 -8.85 33.46 -5.58
C LEU A 12 -8.70 32.42 -4.45
N PRO A 13 -8.67 31.13 -4.75
CA PRO A 13 -8.32 30.11 -3.77
C PRO A 13 -6.98 30.40 -3.08
N ILE A 14 -6.90 30.07 -1.80
CA ILE A 14 -5.68 30.11 -1.00
C ILE A 14 -4.78 28.96 -1.44
N VAL A 15 -3.55 29.26 -1.84
CA VAL A 15 -2.56 28.21 -2.16
C VAL A 15 -1.83 27.81 -0.88
N GLY A 16 -1.99 26.55 -0.49
CA GLY A 16 -1.25 25.94 0.61
C GLY A 16 0.18 25.55 0.20
N ASP A 17 0.98 25.19 1.18
CA ASP A 17 2.30 24.61 0.95
C ASP A 17 2.25 23.10 0.65
N GLY A 18 3.33 22.36 0.93
CA GLY A 18 3.48 20.94 0.58
C GLY A 18 4.15 20.13 1.68
N GLY A 19 4.68 18.98 1.32
CA GLY A 19 5.16 17.96 2.23
C GLY A 19 6.35 18.33 3.09
N MET A 20 6.15 19.00 4.21
CA MET A 20 7.21 19.43 5.12
C MET A 20 8.00 18.27 5.72
N GLY A 21 7.36 17.29 6.33
CA GLY A 21 8.01 16.21 7.07
C GLY A 21 9.00 15.37 6.25
N VAL A 22 8.63 15.04 5.00
CA VAL A 22 9.50 14.28 4.08
C VAL A 22 10.71 15.09 3.66
N LEU A 23 10.53 16.37 3.37
CA LEU A 23 11.62 17.27 2.95
C LEU A 23 12.59 17.53 4.11
N VAL A 24 12.09 17.72 5.33
CA VAL A 24 12.91 17.84 6.55
C VAL A 24 13.74 16.58 6.76
N SER A 25 13.11 15.40 6.72
CA SER A 25 13.81 14.12 6.89
C SER A 25 14.87 13.85 5.81
N SER A 26 14.66 14.39 4.62
CA SER A 26 15.64 14.29 3.52
C SER A 26 16.79 15.28 3.67
N ALA A 27 16.53 16.46 4.24
CA ALA A 27 17.52 17.52 4.40
C ALA A 27 18.39 17.35 5.64
N VAL A 28 17.86 16.75 6.71
CA VAL A 28 18.52 16.64 8.01
C VAL A 28 18.66 15.16 8.40
N SER A 29 19.91 14.70 8.51
CA SER A 29 20.19 13.30 8.89
C SER A 29 20.02 13.06 10.40
N ARG A 30 19.67 11.82 10.77
CA ARG A 30 19.65 11.32 12.15
C ARG A 30 18.63 12.04 13.06
N LEU A 31 17.53 12.51 12.52
CA LEU A 31 16.37 12.93 13.31
C LEU A 31 15.62 11.70 13.82
N ARG A 32 15.07 11.77 15.03
CA ARG A 32 14.16 10.77 15.59
C ARG A 32 12.75 10.89 14.96
N CYS A 33 12.33 12.13 14.70
CA CYS A 33 11.13 12.48 13.95
C CYS A 33 11.36 13.83 13.24
N PRO A 34 10.55 14.19 12.22
CA PRO A 34 10.71 15.46 11.49
C PRO A 34 10.59 16.69 12.37
N GLU A 35 9.77 16.65 13.39
CA GLU A 35 9.48 17.77 14.31
C GLU A 35 10.69 18.12 15.19
N GLU A 36 11.57 17.15 15.46
CA GLU A 36 12.83 17.38 16.18
C GLU A 36 13.73 18.42 15.49
N ALA A 37 13.59 18.56 14.15
CA ALA A 37 14.36 19.56 13.40
C ALA A 37 14.06 21.00 13.83
N ASN A 38 12.90 21.28 14.39
CA ASN A 38 12.55 22.62 14.89
C ASN A 38 13.54 23.11 15.95
N VAL A 39 14.09 22.19 16.72
CA VAL A 39 15.06 22.49 17.80
C VAL A 39 16.48 22.23 17.34
N ARG A 40 16.73 21.16 16.56
CA ARG A 40 18.08 20.74 16.19
C ARG A 40 18.63 21.35 14.91
N ALA A 41 17.77 21.71 13.97
CA ALA A 41 18.15 22.26 12.66
C ALA A 41 17.12 23.30 12.16
N PRO A 42 16.82 24.34 12.95
CA PRO A 42 15.79 25.33 12.63
C PRO A 42 16.02 26.03 11.28
N GLU A 43 17.26 26.20 10.86
CA GLU A 43 17.62 26.82 9.57
C GLU A 43 17.12 25.98 8.38
N SER A 44 17.14 24.66 8.51
CA SER A 44 16.65 23.75 7.47
C SER A 44 15.15 23.88 7.32
N VAL A 45 14.39 23.91 8.42
CA VAL A 45 12.95 24.12 8.43
C VAL A 45 12.59 25.51 7.87
N LEU A 46 13.33 26.56 8.30
CA LEU A 46 13.19 27.92 7.78
C LEU A 46 13.39 27.98 6.27
N SER A 47 14.43 27.31 5.75
CA SER A 47 14.73 27.29 4.32
C SER A 47 13.62 26.65 3.50
N LEU A 48 12.97 25.58 4.01
CA LEU A 48 11.85 24.92 3.37
C LEU A 48 10.60 25.83 3.33
N HIS A 49 10.24 26.47 4.44
CA HIS A 49 9.15 27.46 4.45
C HIS A 49 9.39 28.58 3.43
N LEU A 50 10.62 29.13 3.40
CA LEU A 50 10.97 30.17 2.41
C LEU A 50 10.87 29.64 0.97
N GLY A 51 11.19 28.37 0.74
CA GLY A 51 11.02 27.70 -0.55
C GLY A 51 9.55 27.70 -0.99
N PHE A 52 8.63 27.27 -0.13
CA PHE A 52 7.19 27.27 -0.41
C PHE A 52 6.62 28.69 -0.57
N ILE A 53 7.03 29.64 0.27
CA ILE A 53 6.59 31.03 0.14
C ILE A 53 7.04 31.63 -1.20
N ARG A 54 8.28 31.38 -1.63
CA ARG A 54 8.79 31.83 -2.95
C ARG A 54 8.04 31.17 -4.11
N ALA A 55 7.64 29.91 -3.96
CA ALA A 55 6.83 29.18 -4.93
C ALA A 55 5.40 29.72 -5.06
N GLY A 56 4.96 30.56 -4.13
CA GLY A 56 3.65 31.22 -4.20
C GLY A 56 2.65 30.71 -3.20
N ALA A 57 3.04 29.97 -2.18
CA ALA A 57 2.15 29.63 -1.07
C ALA A 57 1.62 30.89 -0.38
N ASP A 58 0.32 30.94 -0.15
CA ASP A 58 -0.40 31.96 0.64
C ASP A 58 -0.56 31.51 2.10
N LEU A 59 -0.46 30.20 2.34
CA LEU A 59 -0.59 29.55 3.63
C LEU A 59 0.54 28.53 3.77
N ILE A 60 1.22 28.57 4.92
CA ILE A 60 2.25 27.59 5.29
C ILE A 60 1.87 26.91 6.60
N GLU A 61 2.15 25.62 6.71
CA GLU A 61 1.89 24.81 7.89
C GLU A 61 3.13 24.71 8.76
N THR A 62 2.96 24.81 10.08
CA THR A 62 4.09 24.60 11.01
C THR A 62 4.58 23.15 10.96
N ASN A 63 5.87 22.92 11.14
CA ASN A 63 6.42 21.56 11.23
C ASN A 63 6.09 20.92 12.60
N SER A 64 4.80 20.71 12.87
CA SER A 64 4.27 20.24 14.15
C SER A 64 3.25 19.10 14.05
N PHE A 65 3.06 18.52 12.89
CA PHE A 65 2.09 17.46 12.62
C PHE A 65 2.08 16.34 13.68
N GLY A 66 3.23 15.80 14.02
CA GLY A 66 3.43 14.76 15.04
C GLY A 66 3.94 15.29 16.38
N ALA A 67 3.89 16.60 16.63
CA ALA A 67 4.44 17.22 17.85
C ALA A 67 3.49 17.11 19.07
N ASN A 68 2.60 16.13 19.10
CA ASN A 68 1.80 15.79 20.27
C ASN A 68 2.57 14.84 21.22
N ARG A 69 2.17 14.83 22.47
CA ARG A 69 2.86 14.09 23.53
C ARG A 69 2.96 12.58 23.28
N PRO A 70 1.89 11.86 22.83
CA PRO A 70 1.95 10.43 22.56
C PRO A 70 2.95 10.07 21.45
N LYS A 71 2.95 10.78 20.31
CA LYS A 71 3.90 10.52 19.22
C LYS A 71 5.32 10.85 19.63
N LEU A 72 5.54 11.98 20.30
CA LEU A 72 6.88 12.36 20.78
C LEU A 72 7.41 11.37 21.82
N ARG A 73 6.56 10.76 22.67
CA ARG A 73 6.94 9.67 23.59
C ARG A 73 7.51 8.47 22.83
N GLY A 74 6.92 8.08 21.70
CA GLY A 74 7.44 7.02 20.84
C GLY A 74 8.87 7.28 20.32
N HIS A 75 9.30 8.54 20.38
CA HIS A 75 10.64 8.99 19.97
C HIS A 75 11.51 9.46 21.16
N PHE A 76 11.08 9.24 22.41
CA PHE A 76 11.75 9.71 23.65
C PHE A 76 11.94 11.24 23.65
N LEU A 77 10.90 11.98 23.28
CA LEU A 77 10.86 13.45 23.15
C LEU A 77 9.66 14.06 23.90
N GLU A 78 8.95 13.31 24.75
CA GLU A 78 7.76 13.75 25.47
C GLU A 78 7.98 14.97 26.36
N ASP A 79 9.21 15.20 26.86
CA ASP A 79 9.57 16.36 27.66
C ASP A 79 9.83 17.60 26.80
N GLU A 80 9.94 17.45 25.46
CA GLU A 80 10.24 18.52 24.53
C GLU A 80 9.00 19.03 23.77
N VAL A 81 7.80 18.53 24.07
CA VAL A 81 6.53 18.91 23.42
C VAL A 81 6.41 20.42 23.28
N LYS A 82 6.61 21.16 24.38
CA LYS A 82 6.54 22.62 24.40
C LYS A 82 7.60 23.26 23.50
N ALA A 83 8.85 22.86 23.67
CA ALA A 83 9.97 23.46 22.92
C ALA A 83 9.81 23.24 21.40
N ILE A 84 9.40 22.05 20.99
CA ILE A 84 9.22 21.67 19.57
C ILE A 84 8.08 22.47 18.95
N ASN A 85 6.90 22.54 19.59
CA ASN A 85 5.74 23.28 19.06
C ASN A 85 6.00 24.81 19.01
N GLU A 86 6.56 25.37 20.09
CA GLU A 86 6.88 26.81 20.12
C GLU A 86 7.93 27.18 19.06
N ALA A 87 8.95 26.33 18.84
CA ALA A 87 9.94 26.54 17.80
C ALA A 87 9.35 26.43 16.39
N ALA A 88 8.44 25.48 16.14
CA ALA A 88 7.75 25.35 14.86
C ALA A 88 7.06 26.65 14.43
N VAL A 89 6.27 27.26 15.32
CA VAL A 89 5.57 28.52 15.05
C VAL A 89 6.56 29.67 14.88
N LYS A 90 7.60 29.73 15.73
CA LYS A 90 8.63 30.77 15.62
C LYS A 90 9.30 30.73 14.23
N ILE A 91 9.70 29.56 13.77
CA ILE A 91 10.36 29.40 12.46
C ILE A 91 9.44 29.81 11.30
N ALA A 92 8.16 29.41 11.33
CA ALA A 92 7.18 29.81 10.32
C ALA A 92 6.98 31.34 10.30
N ARG A 93 6.96 31.98 11.47
CA ARG A 93 6.90 33.46 11.58
C ARG A 93 8.16 34.12 11.06
N ASP A 94 9.34 33.59 11.41
CA ASP A 94 10.61 34.11 10.89
C ASP A 94 10.65 34.00 9.35
N ALA A 95 10.12 32.91 8.78
CA ALA A 95 10.00 32.75 7.32
C ALA A 95 9.08 33.79 6.69
N ARG A 96 7.93 34.07 7.30
CA ARG A 96 7.01 35.16 6.87
C ARG A 96 7.71 36.51 6.89
N GLU A 97 8.38 36.84 7.98
CA GLU A 97 9.09 38.12 8.14
C GLU A 97 10.23 38.26 7.12
N VAL A 98 11.07 37.25 6.98
CA VAL A 98 12.21 37.26 6.04
C VAL A 98 11.75 37.34 4.59
N SER A 99 10.63 36.70 4.25
CA SER A 99 10.09 36.73 2.89
C SER A 99 9.47 38.06 2.51
N GLY A 100 9.06 38.87 3.49
CA GLY A 100 8.29 40.09 3.31
C GLY A 100 6.89 39.88 2.69
N ARG A 101 6.41 38.63 2.60
CA ARG A 101 5.09 38.31 2.04
C ARG A 101 4.08 38.10 3.16
N ASP A 102 2.85 38.49 2.87
CA ASP A 102 1.72 38.36 3.79
C ASP A 102 1.11 36.96 3.69
N VAL A 103 1.82 35.95 4.22
CA VAL A 103 1.35 34.55 4.27
C VAL A 103 0.64 34.24 5.58
N LEU A 104 -0.31 33.32 5.53
CA LEU A 104 -0.99 32.76 6.70
C LEU A 104 -0.14 31.62 7.30
N ILE A 105 -0.20 31.47 8.61
CA ILE A 105 0.50 30.39 9.33
C ILE A 105 -0.56 29.49 9.97
N ALA A 106 -0.64 28.25 9.53
CA ALA A 106 -1.48 27.21 10.10
C ALA A 106 -0.71 26.36 11.11
N GLY A 107 -1.26 26.19 12.30
CA GLY A 107 -0.77 25.20 13.26
C GLY A 107 -1.21 23.81 12.83
N SER A 108 -0.27 22.99 12.34
CA SER A 108 -0.56 21.62 11.91
C SER A 108 -0.71 20.69 13.11
N ILE A 109 -1.85 19.98 13.18
CA ILE A 109 -2.22 19.01 14.21
C ILE A 109 -2.65 17.72 13.52
N GLY A 110 -1.87 16.65 13.69
CA GLY A 110 -2.18 15.33 13.15
C GLY A 110 -2.74 14.36 14.20
N PRO A 111 -3.19 13.15 13.77
CA PRO A 111 -3.73 12.14 14.67
C PRO A 111 -2.69 11.67 15.70
N LEU A 112 -3.16 11.14 16.83
CA LEU A 112 -2.28 10.70 17.93
C LEU A 112 -1.59 9.36 17.63
N GLY A 113 -2.16 8.54 16.75
CA GLY A 113 -1.76 7.15 16.55
C GLY A 113 -2.30 6.22 17.64
N GLU A 114 -1.68 5.07 17.81
CA GLU A 114 -2.06 4.12 18.86
C GLU A 114 -1.60 4.62 20.24
N ILE A 115 -2.53 4.96 21.11
CA ILE A 115 -2.25 5.52 22.43
C ILE A 115 -2.60 4.56 23.59
N GLY A 116 -3.18 3.38 23.28
CA GLY A 116 -3.46 2.33 24.25
C GLY A 116 -4.29 2.82 25.44
N ASP A 117 -3.79 2.60 26.65
CA ASP A 117 -4.48 2.94 27.90
C ASP A 117 -4.72 4.45 28.11
N LEU A 118 -4.17 5.32 27.24
CA LEU A 118 -4.35 6.78 27.30
C LEU A 118 -5.54 7.29 26.49
N ASP A 119 -6.40 6.41 26.01
CA ASP A 119 -7.52 6.77 25.13
C ASP A 119 -8.51 7.77 25.78
N GLU A 120 -8.74 7.66 27.08
CA GLU A 120 -9.57 8.60 27.84
C GLU A 120 -8.98 10.03 27.90
N GLU A 121 -7.66 10.17 27.74
CA GLU A 121 -6.94 11.45 27.74
C GLU A 121 -6.78 12.06 26.35
N ARG A 122 -7.28 11.40 25.28
CA ARG A 122 -7.10 11.77 23.86
C ARG A 122 -7.33 13.27 23.62
N GLY A 123 -8.43 13.81 24.11
CA GLY A 123 -8.75 15.22 23.99
C GLY A 123 -7.71 16.16 24.61
N SER A 124 -7.11 15.79 25.75
CA SER A 124 -6.13 16.61 26.44
C SER A 124 -4.85 16.81 25.65
N PHE A 125 -4.41 15.80 24.88
CA PHE A 125 -3.21 15.91 24.06
C PHE A 125 -3.41 16.86 22.87
N PHE A 126 -4.58 16.89 22.25
CA PHE A 126 -4.91 17.84 21.21
C PHE A 126 -5.02 19.27 21.78
N ALA A 127 -5.65 19.44 22.93
CA ALA A 127 -5.76 20.72 23.60
C ALA A 127 -4.38 21.26 23.98
N GLU A 128 -3.50 20.46 24.58
CA GLU A 128 -2.13 20.85 24.91
C GLU A 128 -1.38 21.37 23.66
N GLN A 129 -1.45 20.65 22.56
CA GLN A 129 -0.77 21.06 21.33
C GLN A 129 -1.36 22.36 20.77
N ALA A 130 -2.68 22.50 20.75
CA ALA A 130 -3.35 23.71 20.26
C ALA A 130 -2.98 24.95 21.09
N GLU A 131 -2.99 24.86 22.44
CA GLU A 131 -2.57 25.96 23.32
C GLU A 131 -1.13 26.41 23.05
N LEU A 132 -0.21 25.47 22.84
CA LEU A 132 1.19 25.78 22.56
C LEU A 132 1.36 26.49 21.21
N LEU A 133 0.63 26.07 20.19
CA LEU A 133 0.68 26.66 18.86
C LEU A 133 0.04 28.06 18.85
N GLU A 134 -1.15 28.24 19.44
CA GLU A 134 -1.82 29.53 19.53
C GLU A 134 -1.02 30.53 20.37
N GLY A 135 -0.45 30.08 21.49
CA GLY A 135 0.36 30.91 22.37
C GLY A 135 1.58 31.54 21.70
N ARG A 136 1.99 31.04 20.53
CA ARG A 136 3.07 31.59 19.70
C ARG A 136 2.58 32.33 18.45
N GLY A 137 1.27 32.33 18.18
CA GLY A 137 0.62 33.19 17.19
C GLY A 137 0.54 32.57 15.81
N VAL A 138 -0.10 31.42 15.69
CA VAL A 138 -0.64 30.87 14.42
C VAL A 138 -1.90 31.68 14.04
N ASP A 139 -2.24 31.71 12.76
CA ASP A 139 -3.43 32.41 12.25
C ASP A 139 -4.67 31.49 12.23
N LEU A 140 -4.48 30.16 12.15
CA LEU A 140 -5.51 29.12 12.12
C LEU A 140 -4.92 27.77 12.52
N PHE A 141 -5.77 26.76 12.68
CA PHE A 141 -5.34 25.35 12.80
C PHE A 141 -5.65 24.55 11.54
N MET A 142 -4.72 23.71 11.14
CA MET A 142 -4.90 22.64 10.18
C MET A 142 -4.95 21.32 10.95
N VAL A 143 -6.16 20.79 11.18
CA VAL A 143 -6.39 19.50 11.83
C VAL A 143 -6.51 18.47 10.71
N GLU A 144 -5.43 17.75 10.44
CA GLU A 144 -5.19 17.14 9.15
C GLU A 144 -4.73 15.66 9.21
N THR A 145 -4.93 14.97 8.09
CA THR A 145 -4.46 13.58 7.86
C THR A 145 -5.08 12.59 8.84
N PHE A 146 -6.34 12.78 9.16
CA PHE A 146 -7.07 11.83 9.98
C PHE A 146 -7.67 10.71 9.12
N TYR A 147 -7.50 9.48 9.57
CA TYR A 147 -8.07 8.27 8.95
C TYR A 147 -9.37 7.85 9.62
N ASP A 148 -9.62 8.37 10.82
CA ASP A 148 -10.78 8.07 11.65
C ASP A 148 -11.59 9.36 11.93
N LEU A 149 -12.89 9.29 11.64
CA LEU A 149 -13.78 10.45 11.80
C LEU A 149 -14.02 10.80 13.28
N ASP A 150 -14.11 9.82 14.15
CA ASP A 150 -14.37 10.06 15.57
C ASP A 150 -13.14 10.70 16.25
N GLU A 151 -11.93 10.29 15.84
CA GLU A 151 -10.70 10.94 16.28
C GLU A 151 -10.63 12.40 15.79
N LEU A 152 -11.00 12.67 14.54
CA LEU A 152 -11.07 14.04 14.02
C LEU A 152 -12.07 14.90 14.80
N LEU A 153 -13.27 14.39 15.08
CA LEU A 153 -14.28 15.10 15.85
C LEU A 153 -13.81 15.38 17.28
N THR A 154 -13.11 14.44 17.89
CA THR A 154 -12.48 14.62 19.21
C THR A 154 -11.42 15.73 19.18
N ALA A 155 -10.57 15.74 18.15
CA ALA A 155 -9.55 16.76 17.96
C ALA A 155 -10.17 18.17 17.76
N ILE A 156 -11.21 18.28 16.93
CA ILE A 156 -11.95 19.53 16.72
C ILE A 156 -12.52 20.05 18.05
N GLY A 157 -13.21 19.17 18.81
CA GLY A 157 -13.79 19.51 20.11
C GLY A 157 -12.73 19.99 21.12
N ALA A 158 -11.59 19.31 21.16
CA ALA A 158 -10.48 19.65 22.06
C ALA A 158 -9.83 21.00 21.69
N VAL A 159 -9.59 21.25 20.40
CA VAL A 159 -9.05 22.53 19.93
C VAL A 159 -10.04 23.66 20.22
N ARG A 160 -11.35 23.45 20.01
CA ARG A 160 -12.39 24.45 20.31
C ARG A 160 -12.52 24.74 21.79
N ALA A 161 -12.23 23.80 22.67
CA ALA A 161 -12.27 24.01 24.11
C ALA A 161 -11.23 25.06 24.60
N VAL A 162 -10.13 25.23 23.83
CA VAL A 162 -8.99 26.09 24.23
C VAL A 162 -8.74 27.27 23.26
N SER A 163 -9.35 27.26 22.08
CA SER A 163 -9.09 28.28 21.05
C SER A 163 -10.34 28.66 20.26
N SER A 164 -10.38 29.95 19.84
CA SER A 164 -11.39 30.49 18.93
C SER A 164 -10.87 30.69 17.49
N LEU A 165 -9.62 30.35 17.21
CA LEU A 165 -9.04 30.50 15.87
C LEU A 165 -9.74 29.56 14.84
N PRO A 166 -9.78 29.95 13.56
CA PRO A 166 -10.35 29.10 12.52
C PRO A 166 -9.71 27.72 12.46
N ILE A 167 -10.51 26.68 12.21
CA ILE A 167 -10.06 25.31 11.99
C ILE A 167 -10.36 24.91 10.56
N VAL A 168 -9.38 24.32 9.87
CA VAL A 168 -9.55 23.55 8.65
C VAL A 168 -9.43 22.07 9.03
N ALA A 169 -10.46 21.26 8.73
CA ALA A 169 -10.53 19.85 9.11
C ALA A 169 -10.38 18.94 7.89
N LEU A 170 -9.35 18.11 7.88
CA LEU A 170 -8.99 17.28 6.73
C LEU A 170 -8.92 15.79 7.10
N LEU A 171 -9.60 14.98 6.29
CA LEU A 171 -9.54 13.52 6.32
C LEU A 171 -8.73 12.98 5.16
N THR A 172 -8.26 11.77 5.34
CA THR A 172 -7.54 11.02 4.33
C THR A 172 -8.45 9.95 3.73
N PHE A 173 -8.53 9.91 2.41
CA PHE A 173 -9.39 9.02 1.66
C PHE A 173 -8.60 8.14 0.68
N ASP A 174 -9.14 6.96 0.43
CA ASP A 174 -8.68 6.05 -0.61
C ASP A 174 -9.20 6.41 -2.01
N GLU A 175 -9.01 5.52 -2.99
CA GLU A 175 -9.46 5.71 -4.38
C GLU A 175 -10.99 5.78 -4.51
N ASP A 176 -11.73 5.19 -3.58
CA ASP A 176 -13.20 5.15 -3.57
C ASP A 176 -13.82 6.27 -2.72
N ALA A 177 -12.99 7.22 -2.29
CA ALA A 177 -13.34 8.31 -1.40
C ALA A 177 -13.89 7.83 -0.05
N GLN A 178 -13.28 6.76 0.50
CA GLN A 178 -13.56 6.23 1.83
C GLN A 178 -12.34 6.39 2.72
N THR A 179 -12.57 6.62 4.02
CA THR A 179 -11.52 6.56 5.02
C THR A 179 -11.13 5.11 5.29
N LEU A 180 -10.02 4.88 5.98
CA LEU A 180 -9.60 3.52 6.37
C LEU A 180 -10.68 2.77 7.18
N GLY A 181 -11.53 3.50 7.94
CA GLY A 181 -12.68 2.95 8.66
C GLY A 181 -13.96 2.78 7.82
N GLY A 182 -13.91 3.00 6.48
CA GLY A 182 -15.05 2.83 5.57
C GLY A 182 -16.05 3.99 5.57
N VAL A 183 -15.73 5.13 6.19
CA VAL A 183 -16.58 6.33 6.15
C VAL A 183 -16.40 7.02 4.79
N THR A 184 -17.49 7.22 4.05
CA THR A 184 -17.44 7.92 2.76
C THR A 184 -17.21 9.42 2.95
N ALA A 185 -16.68 10.09 1.92
CA ALA A 185 -16.47 11.53 1.94
C ALA A 185 -17.80 12.31 2.12
N GLU A 186 -18.92 11.80 1.59
CA GLU A 186 -20.25 12.36 1.80
C GLU A 186 -20.69 12.24 3.27
N GLN A 187 -20.50 11.07 3.90
CA GLN A 187 -20.81 10.86 5.33
C GLN A 187 -19.94 11.75 6.21
N ALA A 188 -18.65 11.86 5.91
CA ALA A 188 -17.73 12.75 6.63
C ALA A 188 -18.16 14.22 6.51
N ALA A 189 -18.53 14.66 5.30
CA ALA A 189 -19.03 16.01 5.07
C ALA A 189 -20.30 16.29 5.86
N ALA A 190 -21.23 15.34 5.92
CA ALA A 190 -22.47 15.46 6.71
C ALA A 190 -22.17 15.59 8.22
N ALA A 191 -21.25 14.80 8.76
CA ALA A 191 -20.84 14.86 10.15
C ALA A 191 -20.13 16.19 10.52
N LEU A 192 -19.39 16.76 9.57
CA LEU A 192 -18.65 18.01 9.75
C LEU A 192 -19.50 19.27 9.47
N ALA A 193 -20.70 19.15 8.90
CA ALA A 193 -21.55 20.28 8.52
C ALA A 193 -21.87 21.20 9.71
N ASP A 194 -22.22 20.60 10.85
CA ASP A 194 -22.61 21.32 12.07
C ASP A 194 -21.42 21.61 13.01
N GLN A 195 -20.21 21.17 12.67
CA GLN A 195 -19.01 21.45 13.47
C GLN A 195 -18.55 22.90 13.27
N ASP A 196 -17.98 23.48 14.32
CA ASP A 196 -17.41 24.82 14.25
C ASP A 196 -16.04 24.81 13.56
N VAL A 197 -16.04 24.53 12.25
CA VAL A 197 -14.86 24.52 11.38
C VAL A 197 -15.07 25.48 10.20
N ALA A 198 -14.00 26.15 9.78
CA ALA A 198 -14.03 27.13 8.69
C ALA A 198 -14.02 26.49 7.30
N ALA A 199 -13.36 25.33 7.16
CA ALA A 199 -13.32 24.57 5.93
C ALA A 199 -13.15 23.07 6.24
N ILE A 200 -13.58 22.21 5.29
CA ILE A 200 -13.40 20.77 5.36
C ILE A 200 -12.75 20.28 4.08
N GLY A 201 -12.17 19.10 4.09
CA GLY A 201 -11.60 18.58 2.84
C GLY A 201 -10.82 17.28 2.97
N ALA A 202 -10.00 17.05 1.94
CA ALA A 202 -9.16 15.89 1.82
C ALA A 202 -7.69 16.26 1.70
N ASN A 203 -6.84 15.57 2.44
CA ASN A 203 -5.40 15.65 2.26
C ASN A 203 -4.75 14.27 2.31
N HIS A 204 -3.46 14.19 2.00
CA HIS A 204 -2.73 12.93 1.95
C HIS A 204 -3.36 11.94 0.95
N GLY A 205 -3.59 10.68 1.33
CA GLY A 205 -4.32 9.67 0.54
C GLY A 205 -3.57 9.14 -0.68
N LEU A 206 -4.33 8.59 -1.62
CA LEU A 206 -3.80 7.88 -2.79
C LEU A 206 -3.53 8.80 -4.01
N GLY A 207 -3.34 10.10 -3.77
CA GLY A 207 -2.95 11.07 -4.80
C GLY A 207 -4.07 12.01 -5.25
N LEU A 208 -3.78 12.74 -6.35
CA LEU A 208 -4.59 13.87 -6.78
C LEU A 208 -6.02 13.50 -7.16
N GLN A 209 -6.20 12.34 -7.78
CA GLN A 209 -7.52 11.89 -8.24
C GLN A 209 -8.43 11.48 -7.07
N ALA A 210 -7.88 10.79 -6.07
CA ALA A 210 -8.60 10.43 -4.86
C ALA A 210 -9.09 11.69 -4.11
N ALA A 211 -8.24 12.70 -3.97
CA ALA A 211 -8.62 13.97 -3.36
C ALA A 211 -9.72 14.70 -4.13
N LEU A 212 -9.65 14.75 -5.47
CA LEU A 212 -10.70 15.36 -6.29
C LEU A 212 -12.03 14.64 -6.14
N ARG A 213 -12.03 13.32 -6.10
CA ARG A 213 -13.23 12.50 -5.88
C ARG A 213 -13.83 12.74 -4.50
N ALA A 214 -12.99 12.80 -3.47
CA ALA A 214 -13.44 13.09 -2.11
C ALA A 214 -14.11 14.47 -2.01
N ILE A 215 -13.47 15.55 -2.49
CA ILE A 215 -14.05 16.89 -2.43
C ILE A 215 -15.29 17.04 -3.33
N GLU A 216 -15.41 16.26 -4.42
CA GLU A 216 -16.62 16.24 -5.23
C GLU A 216 -17.81 15.69 -4.43
N GLN A 217 -17.63 14.59 -3.69
CA GLN A 217 -18.65 14.03 -2.81
C GLN A 217 -18.97 14.93 -1.61
N MET A 218 -18.02 15.75 -1.16
CA MET A 218 -18.22 16.71 -0.07
C MET A 218 -18.99 17.98 -0.50
N ARG A 219 -19.19 18.20 -1.80
CA ARG A 219 -19.85 19.41 -2.29
C ARG A 219 -21.27 19.55 -1.76
N GLY A 220 -21.64 20.80 -1.50
CA GLY A 220 -23.04 21.13 -1.13
C GLY A 220 -23.33 21.06 0.37
N ASN A 221 -22.36 20.72 1.22
CA ASN A 221 -22.54 20.71 2.68
C ASN A 221 -22.51 22.10 3.35
N GLY A 222 -22.30 23.16 2.58
CA GLY A 222 -22.27 24.55 3.07
C GLY A 222 -20.91 25.05 3.56
N LYS A 223 -19.89 24.18 3.66
CA LYS A 223 -18.52 24.56 4.06
C LYS A 223 -17.61 24.78 2.84
N PRO A 224 -16.66 25.74 2.91
CA PRO A 224 -15.55 25.81 1.96
C PRO A 224 -14.76 24.50 1.92
N LEU A 225 -14.26 24.11 0.73
CA LEU A 225 -13.54 22.87 0.52
C LEU A 225 -12.03 23.11 0.45
N ALA A 226 -11.26 22.15 0.95
CA ALA A 226 -9.81 22.11 0.86
C ALA A 226 -9.33 20.81 0.20
N ALA A 227 -8.30 20.89 -0.64
CA ALA A 227 -7.69 19.76 -1.32
C ALA A 227 -6.17 19.85 -1.30
N MET A 228 -5.51 18.96 -0.54
CA MET A 228 -4.06 18.95 -0.34
C MET A 228 -3.50 17.51 -0.43
N PRO A 229 -3.52 16.89 -1.64
CA PRO A 229 -3.16 15.50 -1.83
C PRO A 229 -1.65 15.23 -1.81
N ASN A 230 -1.31 13.94 -1.70
CA ASN A 230 0.01 13.42 -2.05
C ASN A 230 0.26 13.46 -3.56
N VAL A 231 1.54 13.32 -3.93
CA VAL A 231 1.95 13.06 -5.33
C VAL A 231 1.41 11.72 -5.86
N GLY A 232 1.14 10.78 -4.97
CA GLY A 232 0.67 9.42 -5.24
C GLY A 232 1.15 8.45 -4.16
N LEU A 233 0.95 7.13 -4.37
CA LEU A 233 1.40 6.11 -3.42
C LEU A 233 2.92 6.12 -3.29
N ALA A 234 3.38 6.24 -2.05
CA ALA A 234 4.79 6.08 -1.72
C ALA A 234 5.19 4.61 -1.82
N SER A 235 6.38 4.34 -2.37
CA SER A 235 7.01 3.01 -2.34
C SER A 235 8.25 3.03 -1.43
N LEU A 236 8.55 1.89 -0.80
CA LEU A 236 9.76 1.72 0.00
C LEU A 236 10.86 1.12 -0.86
N ALA A 237 11.98 1.83 -1.01
CA ALA A 237 13.20 1.30 -1.61
C ALA A 237 14.31 1.27 -0.53
N GLY A 238 14.46 0.13 0.12
CA GLY A 238 15.31 -0.02 1.30
C GLY A 238 14.76 0.79 2.48
N GLN A 239 15.55 1.76 2.99
CA GLN A 239 15.12 2.68 4.07
C GLN A 239 14.59 4.02 3.54
N ARG A 240 14.40 4.16 2.22
CA ARG A 240 13.95 5.41 1.61
C ARG A 240 12.51 5.29 1.13
N ILE A 241 11.71 6.28 1.47
CA ILE A 241 10.37 6.46 0.90
C ILE A 241 10.55 7.16 -0.45
N ILE A 242 10.08 6.54 -1.53
CA ILE A 242 10.09 7.09 -2.88
C ILE A 242 8.64 7.36 -3.28
N PHE A 243 8.36 8.62 -3.63
CA PHE A 243 7.08 8.99 -4.25
C PHE A 243 7.17 8.90 -5.78
N PRO A 244 6.09 8.53 -6.48
CA PRO A 244 6.07 8.57 -7.92
C PRO A 244 6.29 10.01 -8.41
N HIS A 245 6.96 10.16 -9.54
CA HIS A 245 7.12 11.47 -10.17
C HIS A 245 5.80 11.88 -10.85
N ALA A 246 5.06 12.79 -10.24
CA ALA A 246 4.05 13.56 -10.97
C ALA A 246 4.71 14.82 -11.52
N THR A 247 4.42 15.18 -12.78
CA THR A 247 4.99 16.42 -13.34
C THR A 247 4.30 17.64 -12.73
N PRO A 248 4.99 18.80 -12.66
CA PRO A 248 4.36 20.03 -12.16
C PRO A 248 3.10 20.41 -12.93
N GLU A 249 3.04 20.14 -14.25
CA GLU A 249 1.86 20.39 -15.09
C GLU A 249 0.64 19.63 -14.59
N TYR A 250 0.82 18.40 -14.10
CA TYR A 250 -0.26 17.58 -13.54
C TYR A 250 -0.86 18.22 -12.28
N PHE A 251 -0.03 18.87 -11.44
CA PHE A 251 -0.52 19.66 -10.30
C PHE A 251 -1.24 20.94 -10.72
N GLY A 252 -0.84 21.57 -11.81
CA GLY A 252 -1.56 22.68 -12.42
C GLY A 252 -2.96 22.25 -12.91
N ASP A 253 -3.08 21.10 -13.54
CA ASP A 253 -4.35 20.54 -13.98
C ASP A 253 -5.22 20.12 -12.79
N PHE A 254 -4.63 19.50 -11.76
CA PHE A 254 -5.31 19.22 -10.50
C PHE A 254 -5.92 20.51 -9.88
N ALA A 255 -5.14 21.59 -9.80
CA ALA A 255 -5.62 22.84 -9.26
C ALA A 255 -6.79 23.42 -10.08
N ALA A 256 -6.75 23.29 -11.40
CA ALA A 256 -7.86 23.68 -12.26
C ALA A 256 -9.15 22.90 -11.96
N HIS A 257 -9.03 21.57 -11.78
CA HIS A 257 -10.16 20.71 -11.40
C HIS A 257 -10.68 21.02 -9.99
N ALA A 258 -9.78 21.18 -9.01
CA ALA A 258 -10.15 21.52 -7.64
C ALA A 258 -10.91 22.86 -7.58
N GLN A 259 -10.45 23.87 -8.32
CA GLN A 259 -11.18 25.17 -8.46
C GLN A 259 -12.57 24.97 -9.07
N ALA A 260 -12.70 24.17 -10.12
CA ALA A 260 -13.99 23.90 -10.76
C ALA A 260 -14.95 23.15 -9.82
N LEU A 261 -14.45 22.34 -8.90
CA LEU A 261 -15.22 21.71 -7.84
C LEU A 261 -15.55 22.66 -6.68
N GLY A 262 -14.99 23.85 -6.65
CA GLY A 262 -15.26 24.87 -5.63
C GLY A 262 -14.29 24.86 -4.45
N ALA A 263 -13.12 24.21 -4.58
CA ALA A 263 -12.10 24.25 -3.54
C ALA A 263 -11.60 25.69 -3.31
N ARG A 264 -11.48 26.06 -2.03
CA ARG A 264 -11.03 27.37 -1.57
C ARG A 264 -9.61 27.35 -1.00
N ILE A 265 -9.12 26.16 -0.65
CA ILE A 265 -7.74 25.90 -0.25
C ILE A 265 -7.21 24.79 -1.15
N ILE A 266 -6.09 25.04 -1.83
CA ILE A 266 -5.47 24.07 -2.77
C ILE A 266 -3.98 24.06 -2.50
N GLY A 267 -3.44 22.91 -2.14
CA GLY A 267 -2.03 22.74 -1.82
C GLY A 267 -1.57 21.31 -2.11
N GLY A 268 -0.54 20.88 -1.42
CA GLY A 268 -0.02 19.54 -1.49
C GLY A 268 0.27 18.95 -0.12
N CYS A 269 0.53 17.67 -0.07
CA CYS A 269 0.97 16.95 1.12
C CYS A 269 2.26 16.16 0.80
N CYS A 270 2.41 14.95 1.31
CA CYS A 270 3.64 14.18 1.17
C CYS A 270 4.12 14.03 -0.29
N GLY A 271 5.40 14.25 -0.50
CA GLY A 271 6.05 14.17 -1.82
C GLY A 271 5.96 15.43 -2.67
N THR A 272 5.15 16.43 -2.30
CA THR A 272 5.09 17.72 -3.01
C THR A 272 6.19 18.67 -2.57
N THR A 273 6.78 19.36 -3.52
CA THR A 273 7.89 20.29 -3.36
C THR A 273 7.48 21.72 -3.77
N PRO A 274 8.32 22.73 -3.57
CA PRO A 274 8.05 24.07 -4.10
C PRO A 274 7.73 24.12 -5.59
N THR A 275 8.19 23.15 -6.38
CA THR A 275 7.94 23.13 -7.83
C THR A 275 6.48 22.85 -8.16
N GLU A 276 5.86 21.86 -7.48
CA GLU A 276 4.44 21.55 -7.63
C GLU A 276 3.55 22.69 -7.11
N ILE A 277 3.96 23.31 -5.99
CA ILE A 277 3.22 24.46 -5.45
C ILE A 277 3.28 25.68 -6.42
N ALA A 278 4.39 25.88 -7.10
CA ALA A 278 4.49 26.92 -8.14
C ALA A 278 3.54 26.64 -9.32
N ALA A 279 3.36 25.37 -9.70
CA ALA A 279 2.41 24.98 -10.74
C ALA A 279 0.95 25.18 -10.31
N ILE A 280 0.60 24.84 -9.05
CA ILE A 280 -0.70 25.16 -8.45
C ILE A 280 -0.94 26.68 -8.49
N ARG A 281 0.04 27.47 -8.01
CA ARG A 281 -0.04 28.94 -8.01
C ARG A 281 -0.31 29.48 -9.40
N GLY A 282 0.45 29.04 -10.41
CA GLY A 282 0.24 29.46 -11.80
C GLY A 282 -1.17 29.17 -12.30
N ALA A 283 -1.69 27.97 -12.04
CA ALA A 283 -3.04 27.59 -12.45
C ALA A 283 -4.13 28.41 -11.72
N VAL A 284 -3.92 28.73 -10.44
CA VAL A 284 -4.84 29.58 -9.66
C VAL A 284 -4.84 31.03 -10.15
N ASP A 285 -3.66 31.62 -10.43
CA ASP A 285 -3.54 32.98 -10.94
C ASP A 285 -4.14 33.17 -12.32
N GLU A 286 -3.92 32.16 -13.20
CA GLU A 286 -4.50 32.12 -14.54
C GLU A 286 -6.00 31.82 -14.54
N GLN A 287 -6.58 31.44 -13.39
CA GLN A 287 -7.94 30.91 -13.28
C GLN A 287 -8.17 29.82 -14.32
N ARG A 288 -7.17 28.90 -14.43
CA ARG A 288 -7.15 27.85 -15.43
C ARG A 288 -8.41 27.00 -15.34
N ARG A 289 -9.01 26.75 -16.48
CA ARG A 289 -10.14 25.80 -16.58
C ARG A 289 -9.62 24.41 -16.89
N PRO A 290 -10.29 23.36 -16.37
CA PRO A 290 -9.96 22.00 -16.75
C PRO A 290 -9.95 21.82 -18.28
N SER A 291 -8.89 21.23 -18.82
CA SER A 291 -8.74 20.99 -20.27
C SER A 291 -9.65 19.87 -20.78
N ALA A 292 -10.10 18.99 -19.89
CA ALA A 292 -11.08 17.94 -20.15
C ALA A 292 -12.00 17.79 -18.92
N PRO A 293 -13.25 17.30 -19.08
CA PRO A 293 -14.05 16.94 -17.93
C PRO A 293 -13.30 15.87 -17.13
N MET A 294 -13.34 15.99 -15.80
CA MET A 294 -12.89 14.92 -14.94
C MET A 294 -13.76 13.70 -15.26
N VAL A 295 -13.22 12.75 -16.00
CA VAL A 295 -13.84 11.45 -16.15
C VAL A 295 -13.62 10.76 -14.82
N VAL A 296 -14.56 10.94 -13.89
CA VAL A 296 -14.76 9.96 -12.83
C VAL A 296 -15.16 8.69 -13.60
N ARG A 297 -14.17 7.89 -13.97
CA ARG A 297 -14.46 6.49 -14.18
C ARG A 297 -14.88 6.03 -12.78
N GLU A 298 -16.18 5.86 -12.59
CA GLU A 298 -16.60 4.77 -11.73
C GLU A 298 -15.71 3.63 -12.20
N ARG A 299 -14.69 3.32 -11.44
CA ARG A 299 -14.17 1.98 -11.44
C ARG A 299 -15.38 1.22 -10.89
N GLU A 300 -16.30 0.82 -11.78
CA GLU A 300 -16.85 -0.48 -11.56
C GLU A 300 -15.61 -1.28 -11.17
N LEU A 301 -15.51 -1.66 -9.91
CA LEU A 301 -14.86 -2.90 -9.60
C LEU A 301 -15.58 -3.86 -10.54
N VAL A 302 -15.06 -3.98 -11.75
CA VAL A 302 -15.15 -5.20 -12.47
C VAL A 302 -14.34 -6.11 -11.54
N VAL A 303 -15.00 -6.58 -10.46
CA VAL A 303 -14.79 -7.94 -10.02
C VAL A 303 -14.97 -8.66 -11.35
N ALA A 304 -13.84 -8.93 -12.01
CA ALA A 304 -13.83 -9.71 -13.22
C ALA A 304 -14.70 -10.89 -12.83
N ALA A 305 -15.88 -11.00 -13.45
CA ALA A 305 -16.70 -12.17 -13.25
C ALA A 305 -15.71 -13.31 -13.37
N PRO A 306 -15.62 -14.22 -12.39
CA PRO A 306 -14.55 -15.21 -12.33
C PRO A 306 -14.36 -15.66 -13.76
N GLU A 307 -13.18 -15.38 -14.35
CA GLU A 307 -12.98 -15.67 -15.78
C GLU A 307 -13.40 -17.11 -15.94
N PRO A 308 -14.28 -17.44 -16.91
CA PRO A 308 -14.72 -18.80 -17.07
C PRO A 308 -13.45 -19.64 -17.07
N GLN A 309 -13.37 -20.62 -16.17
CA GLN A 309 -12.17 -21.40 -15.85
C GLN A 309 -11.49 -21.78 -17.17
N ARG A 310 -10.50 -20.99 -17.61
CA ARG A 310 -9.74 -21.29 -18.80
C ARG A 310 -8.79 -22.40 -18.44
N GLU A 311 -8.99 -23.55 -19.08
CA GLU A 311 -8.00 -24.62 -19.01
C GLU A 311 -6.61 -24.08 -19.33
N THR A 312 -5.63 -24.43 -18.50
CA THR A 312 -4.23 -24.07 -18.74
C THR A 312 -3.70 -24.73 -20.02
N LEU A 313 -2.59 -24.26 -20.56
CA LEU A 313 -1.96 -24.93 -21.71
C LEU A 313 -1.59 -26.38 -21.36
N LEU A 314 -1.02 -26.56 -20.16
CA LEU A 314 -0.68 -27.89 -19.63
C LEU A 314 -1.91 -28.81 -19.59
N GLN A 315 -3.00 -28.34 -18.98
CA GLN A 315 -4.24 -29.10 -18.85
C GLN A 315 -4.81 -29.50 -20.21
N ARG A 316 -4.89 -28.57 -21.16
CA ARG A 316 -5.38 -28.83 -22.52
C ARG A 316 -4.55 -29.89 -23.24
N LYS A 317 -3.22 -29.76 -23.18
CA LYS A 317 -2.33 -30.73 -23.85
C LYS A 317 -2.43 -32.10 -23.24
N LEU A 318 -2.45 -32.22 -21.91
CA LEU A 318 -2.60 -33.50 -21.22
C LEU A 318 -3.97 -34.14 -21.53
N HIS A 319 -5.07 -33.40 -21.52
CA HIS A 319 -6.39 -33.89 -21.90
C HIS A 319 -6.47 -34.32 -23.38
N ALA A 320 -5.73 -33.64 -24.25
CA ALA A 320 -5.66 -34.01 -25.67
C ALA A 320 -4.72 -35.21 -25.97
N GLY A 321 -3.99 -35.71 -24.94
CA GLY A 321 -2.96 -36.75 -25.11
C GLY A 321 -1.74 -36.24 -25.88
N GLU A 322 -1.50 -34.92 -25.89
CA GLU A 322 -0.32 -34.32 -26.53
C GLU A 322 0.90 -34.41 -25.62
N PHE A 323 2.07 -34.58 -26.25
CA PHE A 323 3.33 -34.59 -25.51
C PHE A 323 3.64 -33.17 -24.95
N VAL A 324 3.99 -33.10 -23.66
CA VAL A 324 4.35 -31.87 -22.97
C VAL A 324 5.82 -31.84 -22.67
N VAL A 325 6.48 -30.74 -22.98
CA VAL A 325 7.87 -30.49 -22.60
C VAL A 325 7.88 -29.44 -21.49
N SER A 326 8.27 -29.87 -20.29
CA SER A 326 8.53 -28.99 -19.15
C SER A 326 10.03 -28.86 -18.91
N VAL A 327 10.49 -27.70 -18.45
CA VAL A 327 11.88 -27.47 -18.06
C VAL A 327 11.90 -26.90 -16.64
N GLU A 328 12.67 -27.58 -15.78
CA GLU A 328 12.83 -27.16 -14.38
C GLU A 328 13.75 -25.95 -14.27
N ILE A 329 13.33 -24.96 -13.49
CA ILE A 329 14.11 -23.76 -13.15
C ILE A 329 14.17 -23.60 -11.62
N ASP A 330 15.37 -23.44 -11.10
CA ASP A 330 15.60 -23.06 -9.72
C ASP A 330 15.41 -21.54 -9.54
N PRO A 331 14.58 -21.09 -8.59
CA PRO A 331 14.51 -19.66 -8.24
C PRO A 331 15.87 -19.13 -7.76
N PRO A 332 16.16 -17.83 -7.92
CA PRO A 332 17.42 -17.24 -7.48
C PRO A 332 17.56 -17.25 -5.95
N ARG A 333 18.79 -17.26 -5.45
CA ARG A 333 19.10 -17.16 -4.01
C ARG A 333 18.89 -15.75 -3.41
N GLY A 334 18.61 -14.77 -4.24
CA GLY A 334 18.41 -13.38 -3.84
C GLY A 334 17.20 -12.76 -4.52
N GLY A 335 16.97 -11.48 -4.29
CA GLY A 335 15.84 -10.74 -4.83
C GLY A 335 15.95 -10.34 -6.31
N ASN A 336 17.03 -10.71 -7.01
CA ASN A 336 17.22 -10.38 -8.43
C ASN A 336 16.79 -11.54 -9.32
N ALA A 337 15.68 -11.36 -10.02
CA ALA A 337 15.11 -12.36 -10.94
C ALA A 337 15.70 -12.33 -12.37
N HIS A 338 16.62 -11.42 -12.69
CA HIS A 338 17.05 -11.15 -14.07
C HIS A 338 17.53 -12.41 -14.80
N ALA A 339 18.49 -13.14 -14.22
CA ALA A 339 19.02 -14.34 -14.87
C ALA A 339 17.96 -15.45 -15.06
N MET A 340 17.03 -15.59 -14.12
CA MET A 340 15.90 -16.52 -14.24
C MET A 340 14.98 -16.12 -15.39
N LEU A 341 14.69 -14.84 -15.54
CA LEU A 341 13.85 -14.32 -16.63
C LEU A 341 14.54 -14.45 -18.00
N GLU A 342 15.87 -14.27 -18.08
CA GLU A 342 16.64 -14.52 -19.31
C GLU A 342 16.55 -15.99 -19.74
N VAL A 343 16.65 -16.93 -18.80
CA VAL A 343 16.49 -18.36 -19.08
C VAL A 343 15.06 -18.66 -19.56
N ALA A 344 14.04 -18.19 -18.86
CA ALA A 344 12.64 -18.39 -19.23
C ALA A 344 12.34 -17.79 -20.62
N GLN A 345 12.87 -16.61 -20.92
CA GLN A 345 12.74 -15.99 -22.25
C GLN A 345 13.38 -16.84 -23.36
N ALA A 346 14.60 -17.33 -23.13
CA ALA A 346 15.28 -18.20 -24.08
C ALA A 346 14.53 -19.52 -24.34
N LEU A 347 13.94 -20.12 -23.27
CA LEU A 347 13.12 -21.33 -23.40
C LEU A 347 11.86 -21.04 -24.23
N LYS A 348 11.17 -19.94 -23.97
CA LYS A 348 10.01 -19.52 -24.75
C LYS A 348 10.36 -19.29 -26.23
N GLU A 349 11.44 -18.57 -26.49
CA GLU A 349 11.89 -18.26 -27.87
C GLU A 349 12.33 -19.51 -28.63
N SER A 350 12.78 -20.55 -27.95
CA SER A 350 13.14 -21.84 -28.58
C SER A 350 11.96 -22.50 -29.28
N GLY A 351 10.74 -22.26 -28.81
CA GLY A 351 9.52 -22.89 -29.32
C GLY A 351 9.41 -24.39 -29.05
N HIS A 352 10.30 -24.96 -28.21
CA HIS A 352 10.36 -26.39 -27.90
C HIS A 352 9.89 -26.74 -26.49
N VAL A 353 9.61 -25.73 -25.66
CA VAL A 353 9.21 -25.88 -24.26
C VAL A 353 7.80 -25.32 -24.10
N ASP A 354 6.92 -26.11 -23.52
CA ASP A 354 5.52 -25.74 -23.30
C ASP A 354 5.31 -24.99 -21.99
N VAL A 355 5.93 -25.48 -20.91
CA VAL A 355 5.78 -24.95 -19.55
C VAL A 355 7.13 -24.99 -18.82
N VAL A 356 7.25 -24.21 -17.78
CA VAL A 356 8.42 -24.21 -16.89
C VAL A 356 7.96 -24.64 -15.49
N ASP A 357 8.58 -25.66 -14.93
CA ASP A 357 8.37 -26.02 -13.54
C ASP A 357 9.38 -25.32 -12.63
N VAL A 358 8.92 -24.81 -11.50
CA VAL A 358 9.68 -23.90 -10.64
C VAL A 358 9.76 -24.46 -9.23
N ASN A 359 10.97 -24.81 -8.80
CA ASN A 359 11.23 -25.41 -7.50
C ASN A 359 10.85 -24.52 -6.31
N ASP A 360 10.46 -25.14 -5.19
CA ASP A 360 10.22 -24.50 -3.90
C ASP A 360 11.30 -24.89 -2.89
N ASN A 361 12.27 -23.99 -2.66
CA ASN A 361 13.38 -24.20 -1.74
C ASN A 361 14.05 -25.57 -1.89
N PRO A 362 14.57 -25.93 -3.09
CA PRO A 362 15.12 -27.25 -3.36
C PRO A 362 16.25 -27.59 -2.39
N ARG A 363 16.29 -28.84 -1.92
CA ARG A 363 17.23 -29.35 -0.91
C ARG A 363 17.19 -28.53 0.38
N ALA A 364 16.00 -28.05 0.80
CA ALA A 364 15.78 -27.21 1.97
C ALA A 364 16.70 -25.97 2.03
N ARG A 365 17.04 -25.39 0.88
CA ARG A 365 17.88 -24.19 0.79
C ARG A 365 17.02 -22.98 0.44
N ALA A 366 17.17 -21.93 1.23
CA ALA A 366 16.40 -20.71 1.05
C ALA A 366 16.65 -20.04 -0.32
N ARG A 367 15.58 -19.83 -1.07
CA ARG A 367 15.54 -19.17 -2.38
C ARG A 367 14.35 -18.22 -2.46
N MET A 368 14.21 -17.51 -3.55
CA MET A 368 12.97 -16.79 -3.85
C MET A 368 11.81 -17.81 -3.88
N SER A 369 10.64 -17.44 -3.32
CA SER A 369 9.46 -18.32 -3.34
C SER A 369 9.13 -18.78 -4.75
N GLY A 370 8.89 -20.07 -4.93
CA GLY A 370 8.51 -20.67 -6.22
C GLY A 370 7.25 -20.04 -6.80
N LEU A 371 6.25 -19.74 -5.98
CA LEU A 371 5.03 -19.05 -6.41
C LEU A 371 5.29 -17.64 -6.92
N ILE A 372 6.14 -16.85 -6.25
CA ILE A 372 6.50 -15.50 -6.68
C ILE A 372 7.35 -15.54 -7.94
N ALA A 373 8.31 -16.48 -8.04
CA ALA A 373 9.12 -16.68 -9.24
C ALA A 373 8.23 -17.02 -10.44
N SER A 374 7.26 -17.93 -10.27
CA SER A 374 6.28 -18.33 -11.28
C SER A 374 5.41 -17.16 -11.73
N SER A 375 4.81 -16.43 -10.80
CA SER A 375 4.02 -15.23 -11.13
C SER A 375 4.86 -14.20 -11.90
N THR A 376 6.14 -14.05 -11.54
CA THR A 376 7.03 -13.13 -12.25
C THR A 376 7.32 -13.61 -13.69
N ILE A 377 7.57 -14.91 -13.90
CA ILE A 377 7.77 -15.50 -15.24
C ILE A 377 6.50 -15.34 -16.08
N GLU A 378 5.34 -15.71 -15.57
CA GLU A 378 4.08 -15.61 -16.31
C GLU A 378 3.75 -14.16 -16.68
N ARG A 379 3.91 -13.22 -15.75
CA ARG A 379 3.60 -11.81 -15.99
C ARG A 379 4.57 -11.13 -16.95
N VAL A 380 5.89 -11.41 -16.85
CA VAL A 380 6.93 -10.70 -17.62
C VAL A 380 7.19 -11.37 -18.95
N ILE A 381 7.25 -12.70 -18.96
CA ILE A 381 7.59 -13.50 -20.14
C ILE A 381 6.33 -14.01 -20.84
N GLY A 382 5.22 -14.21 -20.10
CA GLY A 382 4.00 -14.81 -20.62
C GLY A 382 4.19 -16.29 -20.99
N MET A 383 4.94 -17.02 -20.18
CA MET A 383 5.17 -18.46 -20.31
C MET A 383 4.53 -19.13 -19.10
N GLU A 384 3.69 -20.15 -19.33
CA GLU A 384 2.97 -20.85 -18.29
C GLU A 384 3.93 -21.64 -17.39
N THR A 385 3.62 -21.69 -16.09
CA THR A 385 4.50 -22.32 -15.08
C THR A 385 3.78 -23.39 -14.27
N ILE A 386 4.57 -24.27 -13.64
CA ILE A 386 4.16 -25.23 -12.63
C ILE A 386 4.97 -24.98 -11.36
N PRO A 387 4.58 -24.05 -10.48
CA PRO A 387 5.27 -23.87 -9.22
C PRO A 387 5.11 -25.12 -8.33
N HIS A 388 6.22 -25.55 -7.76
CA HIS A 388 6.20 -26.52 -6.67
C HIS A 388 5.77 -25.79 -5.38
N LEU A 389 5.07 -26.48 -4.50
CA LEU A 389 4.68 -25.98 -3.19
C LEU A 389 4.91 -27.06 -2.14
N THR A 390 5.62 -26.67 -1.06
CA THR A 390 5.95 -27.59 0.05
C THR A 390 5.29 -27.12 1.35
N PRO A 391 4.74 -28.04 2.16
CA PRO A 391 4.24 -27.70 3.51
C PRO A 391 5.35 -27.61 4.57
N ARG A 392 6.62 -27.85 4.19
CA ARG A 392 7.75 -27.86 5.12
C ARG A 392 7.93 -26.58 5.88
N ASP A 393 7.79 -25.44 5.20
CA ASP A 393 8.18 -24.13 5.73
C ASP A 393 6.98 -23.28 6.17
N SER A 394 5.73 -23.79 6.05
CA SER A 394 4.52 -23.01 6.27
C SER A 394 3.44 -23.77 7.03
N SER A 395 2.71 -23.05 7.89
CA SER A 395 1.48 -23.56 8.50
C SER A 395 0.35 -23.70 7.48
N ILE A 396 -0.73 -24.40 7.83
CA ILE A 396 -1.93 -24.52 6.98
C ILE A 396 -2.45 -23.14 6.56
N ALA A 397 -2.58 -22.20 7.50
CA ALA A 397 -3.01 -20.85 7.19
C ALA A 397 -2.03 -20.11 6.24
N GLY A 398 -0.72 -20.36 6.39
CA GLY A 398 0.29 -19.83 5.47
C GLY A 398 0.17 -20.41 4.06
N LEU A 399 -0.08 -21.72 3.95
CA LEU A 399 -0.30 -22.38 2.66
C LEU A 399 -1.55 -21.86 1.94
N GLU A 400 -2.68 -21.73 2.65
CA GLU A 400 -3.91 -21.17 2.10
C GLU A 400 -3.70 -19.71 1.63
N SER A 401 -3.06 -18.88 2.45
CA SER A 401 -2.75 -17.49 2.10
C SER A 401 -1.88 -17.38 0.84
N MET A 402 -0.85 -18.22 0.73
CA MET A 402 0.01 -18.25 -0.46
C MET A 402 -0.75 -18.71 -1.71
N LEU A 403 -1.60 -19.73 -1.58
CA LEU A 403 -2.43 -20.23 -2.68
C LEU A 403 -3.45 -19.20 -3.14
N LEU A 404 -4.16 -18.51 -2.23
CA LEU A 404 -5.08 -17.43 -2.57
C LEU A 404 -4.36 -16.31 -3.33
N GLY A 405 -3.19 -15.90 -2.84
CA GLY A 405 -2.37 -14.88 -3.50
C GLY A 405 -1.89 -15.34 -4.89
N ALA A 406 -1.41 -16.57 -5.02
CA ALA A 406 -0.97 -17.12 -6.30
C ALA A 406 -2.12 -17.21 -7.31
N HIS A 407 -3.32 -17.62 -6.87
CA HIS A 407 -4.50 -17.67 -7.70
C HIS A 407 -4.92 -16.27 -8.19
N ALA A 408 -4.88 -15.27 -7.31
CA ALA A 408 -5.17 -13.87 -7.65
C ALA A 408 -4.17 -13.30 -8.68
N GLU A 409 -2.89 -13.71 -8.61
CA GLU A 409 -1.84 -13.34 -9.57
C GLU A 409 -1.90 -14.13 -10.89
N GLY A 410 -2.86 -15.04 -11.07
CA GLY A 410 -3.07 -15.78 -12.32
C GLY A 410 -2.47 -17.18 -12.36
N ILE A 411 -1.74 -17.63 -11.35
CA ILE A 411 -1.20 -18.99 -11.28
C ILE A 411 -2.34 -19.99 -11.23
N ARG A 412 -2.27 -21.03 -12.08
CA ARG A 412 -3.31 -22.07 -12.17
C ARG A 412 -2.77 -23.47 -12.02
N ASN A 413 -1.53 -23.78 -12.40
CA ASN A 413 -0.93 -25.08 -12.14
C ASN A 413 -0.17 -25.05 -10.82
N VAL A 414 -0.20 -26.14 -10.05
CA VAL A 414 0.57 -26.30 -8.82
C VAL A 414 0.99 -27.75 -8.67
N LEU A 415 2.26 -28.00 -8.34
CA LEU A 415 2.77 -29.32 -7.99
C LEU A 415 2.91 -29.42 -6.46
N ALA A 416 2.08 -30.23 -5.83
CA ALA A 416 2.15 -30.49 -4.39
C ALA A 416 3.24 -31.52 -4.08
N VAL A 417 4.28 -31.09 -3.36
CA VAL A 417 5.41 -31.94 -2.93
C VAL A 417 5.60 -31.85 -1.42
N THR A 418 6.13 -32.91 -0.78
CA THR A 418 6.39 -32.87 0.67
C THR A 418 7.58 -31.98 1.02
N GLY A 419 8.56 -31.92 0.13
CA GLY A 419 9.82 -31.17 0.32
C GLY A 419 10.89 -31.97 1.09
N ASP A 420 12.14 -31.60 0.87
CA ASP A 420 13.28 -32.20 1.54
C ASP A 420 13.31 -31.79 3.03
N PRO A 421 13.81 -32.68 3.92
CA PRO A 421 13.91 -32.35 5.34
C PRO A 421 14.92 -31.21 5.59
N PRO A 422 14.71 -30.35 6.62
CA PRO A 422 15.58 -29.21 6.91
C PRO A 422 17.05 -29.57 7.12
N GLU A 423 17.33 -30.77 7.59
CA GLU A 423 18.68 -31.32 7.83
C GLU A 423 19.52 -31.37 6.55
N ALA A 424 18.88 -31.46 5.38
CA ALA A 424 19.55 -31.50 4.08
C ALA A 424 19.96 -30.10 3.56
N GLY A 425 19.53 -29.02 4.25
CA GLY A 425 19.58 -27.66 3.75
C GLY A 425 20.52 -26.71 4.47
N ASP A 426 20.23 -25.41 4.31
CA ASP A 426 21.05 -24.32 4.87
C ASP A 426 20.87 -24.17 6.39
N TYR A 427 19.79 -24.73 6.95
CA TYR A 427 19.44 -24.62 8.38
C TYR A 427 19.18 -25.99 9.01
N PRO A 428 20.19 -26.86 9.15
CA PRO A 428 19.99 -28.26 9.57
C PRO A 428 19.47 -28.41 11.02
N GLY A 429 19.49 -27.35 11.82
CA GLY A 429 18.91 -27.33 13.17
C GLY A 429 17.47 -26.78 13.21
N ALA A 430 16.91 -26.35 12.08
CA ALA A 430 15.53 -25.88 12.03
C ALA A 430 14.55 -27.05 12.11
N GLN A 431 13.38 -26.81 12.69
CA GLN A 431 12.26 -27.75 12.62
C GLN A 431 11.38 -27.39 11.43
N GLY A 432 11.08 -28.38 10.58
CA GLY A 432 10.05 -28.22 9.56
C GLY A 432 8.67 -28.11 10.21
N VAL A 433 7.78 -27.31 9.63
CA VAL A 433 6.42 -27.11 10.15
C VAL A 433 5.58 -28.37 9.93
N TYR A 434 5.53 -28.87 8.71
CA TYR A 434 4.87 -30.13 8.32
C TYR A 434 3.53 -30.40 9.05
N GLU A 435 2.65 -29.41 9.18
CA GLU A 435 1.30 -29.61 9.70
C GLU A 435 0.50 -30.58 8.80
N VAL A 436 0.89 -30.66 7.53
CA VAL A 436 0.42 -31.62 6.53
C VAL A 436 1.59 -32.11 5.68
N ASP A 437 1.40 -33.21 4.96
CA ASP A 437 2.29 -33.68 3.89
C ASP A 437 1.74 -33.30 2.51
N SER A 438 2.31 -33.83 1.41
CA SER A 438 1.83 -33.55 0.05
C SER A 438 0.38 -34.00 -0.18
N ILE A 439 -0.09 -35.04 0.50
CA ILE A 439 -1.48 -35.51 0.41
C ILE A 439 -2.40 -34.51 1.11
N GLY A 440 -2.02 -34.06 2.31
CA GLY A 440 -2.76 -33.02 3.03
C GLY A 440 -2.80 -31.70 2.28
N LEU A 441 -1.68 -31.28 1.65
CA LEU A 441 -1.62 -30.11 0.78
C LEU A 441 -2.55 -30.25 -0.44
N SER A 442 -2.59 -31.43 -1.07
CA SER A 442 -3.52 -31.72 -2.16
C SER A 442 -4.98 -31.56 -1.74
N ARG A 443 -5.33 -32.00 -0.52
CA ARG A 443 -6.69 -31.80 0.03
C ARG A 443 -7.01 -30.33 0.28
N ILE A 444 -6.04 -29.53 0.75
CA ILE A 444 -6.20 -28.07 0.90
C ILE A 444 -6.56 -27.47 -0.46
N ILE A 445 -5.74 -27.72 -1.49
CA ILE A 445 -5.95 -27.17 -2.84
C ILE A 445 -7.32 -27.58 -3.40
N THR A 446 -7.70 -28.84 -3.24
CA THR A 446 -8.97 -29.38 -3.74
C THR A 446 -10.18 -28.74 -3.03
N ARG A 447 -10.09 -28.48 -1.71
CA ARG A 447 -11.13 -27.76 -0.98
C ARG A 447 -11.23 -26.31 -1.41
N MET A 448 -10.10 -25.64 -1.59
CA MET A 448 -10.09 -24.26 -2.09
C MET A 448 -10.69 -24.17 -3.51
N ASN A 449 -10.45 -25.16 -4.36
CA ASN A 449 -11.12 -25.29 -5.66
C ASN A 449 -12.64 -25.51 -5.54
N ALA A 450 -13.11 -26.08 -4.43
CA ALA A 450 -14.53 -26.21 -4.11
C ALA A 450 -15.13 -24.96 -3.40
N GLY A 451 -14.31 -23.93 -3.09
CA GLY A 451 -14.76 -22.72 -2.40
C GLY A 451 -14.73 -22.82 -0.87
N GLU A 452 -13.94 -23.73 -0.32
CA GLU A 452 -13.84 -23.95 1.13
C GLU A 452 -12.38 -23.86 1.61
N ASP A 453 -12.17 -23.39 2.85
CA ASP A 453 -10.90 -23.51 3.55
C ASP A 453 -10.66 -24.97 4.04
N PHE A 454 -9.51 -25.22 4.64
CA PHE A 454 -9.18 -26.55 5.18
C PHE A 454 -10.18 -27.06 6.23
N ASN A 455 -10.84 -26.16 6.95
CA ASN A 455 -11.86 -26.50 7.95
C ASN A 455 -13.27 -26.61 7.38
N GLY A 456 -13.48 -26.42 6.08
CA GLY A 456 -14.78 -26.45 5.41
C GLY A 456 -15.60 -25.18 5.58
N ARG A 457 -14.97 -24.03 5.84
CA ARG A 457 -15.63 -22.72 5.82
C ARG A 457 -15.59 -22.14 4.41
N GLU A 458 -16.67 -21.53 3.98
CA GLU A 458 -16.73 -20.86 2.69
C GLU A 458 -15.67 -19.75 2.60
N ILE A 459 -14.98 -19.69 1.45
CA ILE A 459 -14.16 -18.56 1.00
C ILE A 459 -14.94 -17.76 -0.02
N ASP A 460 -14.62 -16.50 -0.21
CA ASP A 460 -15.40 -15.56 -1.04
C ASP A 460 -15.49 -15.96 -2.52
N ALA A 461 -14.49 -16.70 -3.03
CA ALA A 461 -14.52 -17.27 -4.38
C ALA A 461 -13.71 -18.57 -4.44
N PRO A 462 -14.19 -19.62 -5.17
CA PRO A 462 -13.44 -20.83 -5.39
C PRO A 462 -12.16 -20.56 -6.21
N THR A 463 -11.09 -21.27 -5.90
CA THR A 463 -9.90 -21.30 -6.76
C THR A 463 -10.10 -22.27 -7.93
N SER A 464 -9.15 -22.31 -8.86
CA SER A 464 -9.21 -23.18 -10.05
C SER A 464 -7.82 -23.75 -10.39
N PHE A 465 -7.15 -24.30 -9.41
CA PHE A 465 -5.85 -24.92 -9.63
C PHE A 465 -5.96 -26.25 -10.35
N PHE A 466 -5.11 -26.46 -11.34
CA PHE A 466 -4.80 -27.75 -11.91
C PHE A 466 -3.69 -28.39 -11.09
N LEU A 467 -4.08 -29.38 -10.27
CA LEU A 467 -3.24 -29.96 -9.22
C LEU A 467 -2.41 -31.11 -9.72
N GLY A 468 -1.10 -30.99 -9.62
CA GLY A 468 -0.13 -32.05 -9.83
C GLY A 468 0.47 -32.59 -8.54
N VAL A 469 0.98 -33.79 -8.60
CA VAL A 469 1.72 -34.47 -7.51
C VAL A 469 2.98 -35.14 -8.03
N ALA A 470 3.98 -35.29 -7.16
CA ALA A 470 5.18 -36.07 -7.48
C ALA A 470 4.97 -37.55 -7.21
N VAL A 471 5.60 -38.41 -8.02
CA VAL A 471 5.63 -39.86 -7.87
C VAL A 471 7.02 -40.42 -8.18
N ASN A 472 7.44 -41.48 -7.52
CA ASN A 472 8.74 -42.12 -7.74
C ASN A 472 8.58 -43.57 -8.23
N PRO A 473 8.52 -43.83 -9.54
CA PRO A 473 8.45 -45.19 -10.08
C PRO A 473 9.66 -46.09 -9.76
N ALA A 474 10.78 -45.48 -9.36
CA ALA A 474 12.00 -46.17 -8.96
C ALA A 474 12.18 -46.28 -7.44
N ALA A 475 11.09 -46.17 -6.67
CA ALA A 475 11.13 -46.30 -5.21
C ALA A 475 11.55 -47.69 -4.77
N ASP A 476 12.37 -47.82 -3.71
CA ASP A 476 12.76 -49.08 -3.13
C ASP A 476 11.56 -49.89 -2.62
N ASP A 477 10.55 -49.21 -2.09
CA ASP A 477 9.26 -49.79 -1.69
C ASP A 477 8.16 -49.27 -2.64
N LEU A 478 7.99 -50.00 -3.74
CA LEU A 478 7.05 -49.61 -4.79
C LEU A 478 5.58 -49.77 -4.35
N GLU A 479 5.29 -50.77 -3.48
CA GLU A 479 3.91 -50.94 -2.97
C GLU A 479 3.49 -49.73 -2.11
N TYR A 480 4.39 -49.27 -1.25
CA TYR A 480 4.15 -48.07 -0.45
C TYR A 480 3.97 -46.80 -1.33
N GLU A 481 4.79 -46.66 -2.39
CA GLU A 481 4.66 -45.54 -3.32
C GLU A 481 3.34 -45.58 -4.09
N LEU A 482 2.87 -46.75 -4.49
CA LEU A 482 1.57 -46.94 -5.13
C LEU A 482 0.42 -46.57 -4.18
N GLU A 483 0.43 -47.05 -2.94
CA GLU A 483 -0.55 -46.68 -1.93
C GLU A 483 -0.60 -45.16 -1.71
N ARG A 484 0.54 -44.52 -1.64
CA ARG A 484 0.62 -43.04 -1.52
C ARG A 484 0.12 -42.34 -2.77
N PHE A 485 0.38 -42.89 -3.94
CA PHE A 485 -0.10 -42.30 -5.19
C PHE A 485 -1.63 -42.38 -5.29
N GLU A 486 -2.24 -43.53 -4.91
CA GLU A 486 -3.69 -43.66 -4.80
C GLU A 486 -4.29 -42.61 -3.86
N GLN A 487 -3.69 -42.40 -2.68
CA GLN A 487 -4.13 -41.37 -1.74
C GLN A 487 -4.00 -39.95 -2.31
N LYS A 488 -2.98 -39.68 -3.16
CA LYS A 488 -2.83 -38.40 -3.86
C LYS A 488 -3.92 -38.19 -4.91
N LEU A 489 -4.29 -39.25 -5.63
CA LEU A 489 -5.41 -39.22 -6.58
C LEU A 489 -6.75 -38.98 -5.87
N GLU A 490 -6.99 -39.71 -4.76
CA GLU A 490 -8.19 -39.47 -3.92
C GLU A 490 -8.23 -38.04 -3.33
N ALA A 491 -7.07 -37.47 -3.06
CA ALA A 491 -6.95 -36.08 -2.60
C ALA A 491 -7.18 -35.03 -3.70
N GLY A 492 -7.40 -35.46 -4.97
CA GLY A 492 -7.78 -34.61 -6.09
C GLY A 492 -6.67 -34.28 -7.08
N ALA A 493 -5.56 -35.04 -7.07
CA ALA A 493 -4.51 -34.87 -8.08
C ALA A 493 -5.02 -35.15 -9.50
N GLN A 494 -4.67 -34.31 -10.46
CA GLN A 494 -5.13 -34.35 -11.84
C GLN A 494 -4.00 -34.71 -12.83
N PHE A 495 -2.75 -34.52 -12.42
CA PHE A 495 -1.58 -35.01 -13.15
C PHE A 495 -0.48 -35.42 -12.18
N ALA A 496 0.51 -36.15 -12.69
CA ALA A 496 1.67 -36.55 -11.91
C ALA A 496 2.97 -36.23 -12.66
N MET A 497 4.01 -35.83 -11.93
CA MET A 497 5.38 -35.72 -12.41
C MET A 497 6.24 -36.79 -11.72
N THR A 498 6.96 -37.60 -12.49
CA THR A 498 7.86 -38.57 -11.92
C THR A 498 9.15 -37.94 -11.42
N GLN A 499 9.81 -38.60 -10.47
CA GLN A 499 11.23 -38.35 -10.24
C GLN A 499 12.03 -38.66 -11.52
N VAL A 500 13.27 -38.13 -11.60
CA VAL A 500 14.13 -38.36 -12.76
C VAL A 500 14.30 -39.85 -13.00
N LEU A 501 13.96 -40.30 -14.20
CA LEU A 501 14.10 -41.67 -14.64
C LEU A 501 15.16 -41.78 -15.74
N PHE A 502 16.13 -42.66 -15.57
CA PHE A 502 17.16 -42.96 -16.57
C PHE A 502 16.89 -44.32 -17.28
N ASP A 503 15.95 -45.08 -16.72
CA ASP A 503 15.52 -46.38 -17.25
C ASP A 503 13.98 -46.40 -17.24
N LEU A 504 13.39 -46.57 -18.41
CA LEU A 504 11.93 -46.55 -18.59
C LEU A 504 11.27 -47.86 -18.10
N ASP A 505 12.02 -48.92 -17.89
CA ASP A 505 11.48 -50.18 -17.34
C ASP A 505 10.84 -49.96 -15.95
N TYR A 506 11.35 -48.98 -15.17
CA TYR A 506 10.73 -48.60 -13.91
C TYR A 506 9.34 -47.95 -14.10
N LEU A 507 9.20 -47.12 -15.13
CA LEU A 507 7.92 -46.50 -15.44
C LEU A 507 6.90 -47.54 -15.94
N ASP A 508 7.33 -48.40 -16.85
CA ASP A 508 6.50 -49.49 -17.38
C ASP A 508 6.01 -50.39 -16.26
N GLY A 509 6.93 -50.85 -15.38
CA GLY A 509 6.57 -51.66 -14.22
C GLY A 509 5.65 -50.96 -13.21
N PHE A 510 5.77 -49.63 -13.05
CA PHE A 510 4.86 -48.86 -12.23
C PHE A 510 3.47 -48.75 -12.85
N LEU A 511 3.39 -48.44 -14.15
CA LEU A 511 2.13 -48.34 -14.89
C LEU A 511 1.37 -49.67 -14.98
N GLU A 512 2.10 -50.83 -15.16
CA GLU A 512 1.48 -52.17 -15.14
C GLU A 512 0.79 -52.50 -13.82
N ARG A 513 1.31 -51.95 -12.69
CA ARG A 513 0.73 -52.21 -11.36
C ARG A 513 -0.39 -51.22 -11.02
N LEU A 514 -0.39 -50.08 -11.67
CA LEU A 514 -1.44 -49.07 -11.49
C LEU A 514 -2.75 -49.49 -12.19
N GLY A 515 -2.67 -50.30 -13.27
CA GLY A 515 -3.79 -50.80 -14.07
C GLY A 515 -4.07 -49.93 -15.27
#